data_1238dfc1639ba27f9fa6fcb4f803f719
#
_entry.id   1238dfc1639ba27f9fa6fcb4f803f719
#
_cell.length_a   1.000
_cell.length_b   1.000
_cell.length_c   1.000
_cell.angle_alpha   90.00
_cell.angle_beta   90.00
_cell.angle_gamma   90.00
#
_symmetry.space_group_name_H-M   'P 1'
#
loop_
_entity.id
_entity.type
_entity.pdbx_description
1 polymer ?
#
loop_
_entity_poly.entity_id
_entity_poly.type
_entity_poly.pdbx_seq_one_letter_code
_entity_poly.pdbx_strand_id
1 'polypeptide(L)'
;MSTLLVLFCEHYSFVSSLEPKHIDEALYDPDWMIAMHEEVNNFIRNEVWTLVDRPKEHNVIGTKWVFRDKQDESGMVVRNKARLVAQGFSQVEGLDFGETFAPVARLESIRILLAFASCFDIKLFQMDVKSVFSK
;
A
#
# COMPACT_ATOMS: atom_id res chain seq x y z
N MET A 1 -12.55 20.28 4.93
CA MET A 1 -12.55 19.29 6.03
C MET A 1 -11.68 19.85 7.13
N SER A 2 -12.22 20.04 8.33
CA SER A 2 -11.60 20.90 9.32
C SER A 2 -10.35 20.28 9.94
N THR A 3 -9.33 21.11 10.12
CA THR A 3 -8.07 20.85 10.84
C THR A 3 -8.29 20.19 12.22
N LEU A 4 -9.46 20.37 12.81
CA LEU A 4 -9.85 19.79 14.09
C LEU A 4 -9.99 18.25 14.02
N LEU A 5 -10.47 17.70 12.91
CA LEU A 5 -10.61 16.25 12.71
C LEU A 5 -9.26 15.57 12.62
N VAL A 6 -8.30 16.21 11.96
CA VAL A 6 -6.92 15.70 11.81
C VAL A 6 -6.21 15.68 13.17
N LEU A 7 -6.34 16.75 13.96
CA LEU A 7 -5.78 16.83 15.33
C LEU A 7 -6.41 15.83 16.29
N PHE A 8 -7.71 15.52 16.12
CA PHE A 8 -8.38 14.53 16.95
C PHE A 8 -7.88 13.12 16.65
N CYS A 9 -7.56 12.82 15.39
CA CYS A 9 -7.03 11.52 14.96
C CYS A 9 -5.59 11.27 15.42
N GLU A 10 -4.79 12.32 15.67
CA GLU A 10 -3.41 12.18 16.17
C GLU A 10 -3.32 11.79 17.65
N HIS A 11 -4.41 12.01 18.43
CA HIS A 11 -4.43 11.80 19.88
C HIS A 11 -5.21 10.56 20.35
N TYR A 12 -6.05 9.98 19.49
CA TYR A 12 -6.84 8.79 19.82
C TYR A 12 -6.65 7.74 18.73
N SER A 13 -5.81 6.75 19.00
CA SER A 13 -5.73 5.54 18.17
C SER A 13 -6.97 4.69 18.40
N PHE A 14 -8.07 5.00 17.75
CA PHE A 14 -9.14 4.04 17.61
C PHE A 14 -8.72 3.02 16.57
N VAL A 15 -8.95 1.76 16.83
CA VAL A 15 -8.59 0.66 15.94
C VAL A 15 -9.78 -0.28 15.88
N SER A 16 -10.37 -0.43 14.70
CA SER A 16 -11.44 -1.38 14.48
C SER A 16 -10.88 -2.80 14.46
N SER A 17 -11.55 -3.74 15.12
CA SER A 17 -11.15 -5.15 15.17
C SER A 17 -11.81 -6.01 14.07
N LEU A 18 -12.63 -5.40 13.21
CA LEU A 18 -13.33 -6.09 12.13
C LEU A 18 -12.81 -5.60 10.77
N GLU A 19 -12.26 -6.52 9.97
CA GLU A 19 -11.85 -6.23 8.59
C GLU A 19 -13.08 -6.14 7.68
N PRO A 20 -13.36 -4.97 7.05
CA PRO A 20 -14.46 -4.84 6.09
C PRO A 20 -14.19 -5.69 4.85
N LYS A 21 -15.23 -6.29 4.29
CA LYS A 21 -15.14 -7.03 3.02
C LYS A 21 -15.37 -6.13 1.81
N HIS A 22 -16.14 -5.07 2.01
CA HIS A 22 -16.57 -4.12 0.98
C HIS A 22 -16.32 -2.69 1.43
N ILE A 23 -16.19 -1.80 0.44
CA ILE A 23 -15.99 -0.38 0.68
C ILE A 23 -17.13 0.25 1.48
N ASP A 24 -18.36 -0.19 1.22
CA ASP A 24 -19.55 0.33 1.91
C ASP A 24 -19.47 0.10 3.42
N GLU A 25 -18.98 -1.06 3.85
CA GLU A 25 -18.76 -1.38 5.27
C GLU A 25 -17.69 -0.45 5.87
N ALA A 26 -16.59 -0.24 5.15
CA ALA A 26 -15.49 0.62 5.59
C ALA A 26 -15.90 2.10 5.71
N LEU A 27 -16.85 2.57 4.91
CA LEU A 27 -17.34 3.95 4.95
C LEU A 27 -18.21 4.25 6.19
N TYR A 28 -18.73 3.23 6.87
CA TYR A 28 -19.46 3.40 8.14
C TYR A 28 -18.53 3.39 9.37
N ASP A 29 -17.27 3.01 9.19
CA ASP A 29 -16.30 2.91 10.28
C ASP A 29 -15.25 4.03 10.15
N PRO A 30 -15.17 4.96 11.12
CA PRO A 30 -14.23 6.08 11.08
C PRO A 30 -12.76 5.64 10.98
N ASP A 31 -12.39 4.53 11.60
CA ASP A 31 -11.01 4.05 11.65
C ASP A 31 -10.56 3.56 10.28
N TRP A 32 -11.45 2.86 9.56
CA TRP A 32 -11.20 2.46 8.19
C TRP A 32 -11.20 3.63 7.22
N MET A 33 -12.05 4.64 7.44
CA MET A 33 -12.00 5.87 6.65
C MET A 33 -10.66 6.59 6.80
N ILE A 34 -10.11 6.65 8.02
CA ILE A 34 -8.78 7.23 8.28
C ILE A 34 -7.71 6.44 7.52
N ALA A 35 -7.75 5.11 7.59
CA ALA A 35 -6.80 4.26 6.88
C ALA A 35 -6.86 4.44 5.35
N MET A 36 -8.07 4.60 4.78
CA MET A 36 -8.26 4.90 3.36
C MET A 36 -7.71 6.28 2.98
N HIS A 37 -7.94 7.30 3.80
CA HIS A 37 -7.39 8.63 3.60
C HIS A 37 -5.85 8.64 3.66
N GLU A 38 -5.25 7.88 4.56
CA GLU A 38 -3.79 7.72 4.64
C GLU A 38 -3.23 7.15 3.33
N GLU A 39 -3.88 6.14 2.74
CA GLU A 39 -3.42 5.54 1.49
C GLU A 39 -3.49 6.52 0.32
N VAL A 40 -4.61 7.24 0.17
CA VAL A 40 -4.76 8.27 -0.87
C VAL A 40 -3.75 9.40 -0.68
N ASN A 41 -3.53 9.84 0.55
CA ASN A 41 -2.52 10.87 0.85
C ASN A 41 -1.09 10.36 0.57
N ASN A 42 -0.81 9.07 0.75
CA ASN A 42 0.46 8.47 0.37
C ASN A 42 0.69 8.57 -1.14
N PHE A 43 -0.33 8.31 -1.96
CA PHE A 43 -0.22 8.44 -3.41
C PHE A 43 0.06 9.88 -3.83
N ILE A 44 -0.61 10.84 -3.23
CA ILE A 44 -0.40 12.27 -3.50
C ILE A 44 1.03 12.68 -3.13
N ARG A 45 1.50 12.32 -1.92
CA ARG A 45 2.84 12.69 -1.44
C ARG A 45 3.98 12.07 -2.25
N ASN A 46 3.76 10.87 -2.78
CA ASN A 46 4.77 10.14 -3.56
C ASN A 46 4.60 10.36 -5.07
N GLU A 47 3.66 11.23 -5.50
CA GLU A 47 3.36 11.53 -6.91
C GLU A 47 3.14 10.27 -7.75
N VAL A 48 2.46 9.26 -7.17
CA VAL A 48 2.28 7.94 -7.79
C VAL A 48 1.37 8.02 -9.02
N TRP A 49 0.41 8.94 -9.03
CA TRP A 49 -0.61 9.08 -10.07
C TRP A 49 -1.15 10.50 -10.16
N THR A 50 -1.73 10.80 -11.31
CA THR A 50 -2.45 12.06 -11.54
C THR A 50 -3.86 11.74 -12.04
N LEU A 51 -4.84 12.54 -11.62
CA LEU A 51 -6.20 12.41 -12.14
C LEU A 51 -6.26 12.94 -13.56
N VAL A 52 -6.80 12.13 -14.46
CA VAL A 52 -7.01 12.47 -15.86
C VAL A 52 -8.47 12.19 -16.24
N ASP A 53 -8.95 12.81 -17.30
CA ASP A 53 -10.27 12.53 -17.85
C ASP A 53 -10.36 11.07 -18.32
N ARG A 54 -11.53 10.46 -18.10
CA ARG A 54 -11.73 9.05 -18.49
C ARG A 54 -11.59 8.89 -20.00
N PRO A 55 -10.68 8.02 -20.47
CA PRO A 55 -10.53 7.74 -21.89
C PRO A 55 -11.81 7.11 -22.47
N LYS A 56 -12.22 7.56 -23.66
CA LYS A 56 -13.48 7.10 -24.31
C LYS A 56 -13.31 5.79 -25.06
N GLU A 57 -12.09 5.46 -25.49
CA GLU A 57 -11.81 4.36 -26.42
C GLU A 57 -11.09 3.16 -25.78
N HIS A 58 -10.77 3.26 -24.49
CA HIS A 58 -10.04 2.21 -23.78
C HIS A 58 -10.80 1.72 -22.55
N ASN A 59 -10.67 0.42 -22.28
CA ASN A 59 -11.15 -0.16 -21.04
C ASN A 59 -10.36 0.39 -19.86
N VAL A 60 -11.06 0.96 -18.88
CA VAL A 60 -10.42 1.42 -17.64
C VAL A 60 -10.29 0.25 -16.68
N ILE A 61 -9.07 0.02 -16.22
CA ILE A 61 -8.77 -1.00 -15.22
C ILE A 61 -9.48 -0.64 -13.91
N GLY A 62 -10.20 -1.60 -13.34
CA GLY A 62 -10.87 -1.42 -12.07
C GLY A 62 -9.89 -1.35 -10.90
N THR A 63 -10.32 -0.75 -9.81
CA THR A 63 -9.60 -0.74 -8.54
C THR A 63 -10.39 -1.45 -7.46
N LYS A 64 -9.69 -1.98 -6.45
CA LYS A 64 -10.30 -2.64 -5.30
C LYS A 64 -9.59 -2.20 -4.02
N TRP A 65 -10.36 -1.89 -2.99
CA TRP A 65 -9.84 -1.71 -1.65
C TRP A 65 -9.56 -3.06 -0.98
N VAL A 66 -8.43 -3.14 -0.31
CA VAL A 66 -8.03 -4.28 0.52
C VAL A 66 -7.76 -3.75 1.92
N PHE A 67 -8.48 -4.30 2.88
CA PHE A 67 -8.40 -3.92 4.29
C PHE A 67 -7.65 -4.99 5.07
N ARG A 68 -6.76 -4.61 5.97
CA ARG A 68 -5.98 -5.51 6.80
C ARG A 68 -5.70 -4.90 8.16
N ASP A 69 -5.97 -5.66 9.20
CA ASP A 69 -5.55 -5.36 10.55
C ASP A 69 -4.08 -5.72 10.74
N LYS A 70 -3.37 -4.83 11.39
CA LYS A 70 -2.01 -5.09 11.86
C LYS A 70 -2.07 -5.40 13.35
N GLN A 71 -1.61 -6.60 13.71
CA GLN A 71 -1.57 -7.08 15.08
C GLN A 71 -0.14 -7.03 15.61
N ASP A 72 -0.01 -6.84 16.91
CA ASP A 72 1.25 -6.99 17.64
C ASP A 72 1.52 -8.47 17.96
N GLU A 73 2.61 -8.74 18.68
CA GLU A 73 2.99 -10.09 19.09
C GLU A 73 1.98 -10.74 20.07
N SER A 74 1.14 -9.94 20.72
CA SER A 74 0.07 -10.41 21.62
C SER A 74 -1.23 -10.72 20.88
N GLY A 75 -1.31 -10.43 19.57
CA GLY A 75 -2.51 -10.58 18.76
C GLY A 75 -3.49 -9.41 18.87
N MET A 76 -3.12 -8.33 19.55
CA MET A 76 -3.94 -7.12 19.60
C MET A 76 -3.79 -6.29 18.33
N VAL A 77 -4.92 -5.83 17.78
CA VAL A 77 -4.92 -4.94 16.62
C VAL A 77 -4.36 -3.58 17.03
N VAL A 78 -3.26 -3.19 16.40
CA VAL A 78 -2.55 -1.92 16.69
C VAL A 78 -2.74 -0.89 15.58
N ARG A 79 -3.18 -1.32 14.40
CA ARG A 79 -3.39 -0.42 13.26
C ARG A 79 -4.27 -1.05 12.20
N ASN A 80 -5.19 -0.28 11.66
CA ASN A 80 -5.93 -0.61 10.43
C ASN A 80 -5.12 -0.14 9.20
N LYS A 81 -5.04 -0.98 8.19
CA LYS A 81 -4.36 -0.65 6.94
C LYS A 81 -5.28 -0.89 5.74
N ALA A 82 -5.54 0.16 4.99
CA ALA A 82 -6.23 0.09 3.71
C ALA A 82 -5.21 0.20 2.57
N ARG A 83 -5.45 -0.53 1.48
CA ARG A 83 -4.69 -0.42 0.24
C ARG A 83 -5.64 -0.34 -0.94
N LEU A 84 -5.40 0.60 -1.83
CA LEU A 84 -6.08 0.68 -3.13
C LEU A 84 -5.24 -0.08 -4.16
N VAL A 85 -5.80 -1.16 -4.69
CA VAL A 85 -5.10 -2.07 -5.61
C VAL A 85 -5.77 -2.01 -6.98
N ALA A 86 -4.98 -1.84 -8.04
CA ALA A 86 -5.45 -2.00 -9.41
C ALA A 86 -5.72 -3.49 -9.71
N GLN A 87 -6.77 -3.78 -10.46
CA GLN A 87 -7.13 -5.14 -10.88
C GLN A 87 -6.26 -5.57 -12.06
N GLY A 88 -5.00 -5.92 -11.78
CA GLY A 88 -3.98 -6.20 -12.79
C GLY A 88 -4.31 -7.36 -13.74
N PHE A 89 -5.22 -8.27 -13.35
CA PHE A 89 -5.68 -9.35 -14.23
C PHE A 89 -6.43 -8.89 -15.48
N SER A 90 -6.90 -7.65 -15.51
CA SER A 90 -7.56 -7.03 -16.66
C SER A 90 -6.64 -6.14 -17.50
N GLN A 91 -5.36 -6.06 -17.15
CA GLN A 91 -4.37 -5.32 -17.92
C GLN A 91 -3.96 -6.05 -19.20
N VAL A 92 -3.71 -5.28 -20.25
CA VAL A 92 -3.25 -5.79 -21.56
C VAL A 92 -1.82 -5.37 -21.79
N GLU A 93 -0.94 -6.34 -22.08
CA GLU A 93 0.45 -6.08 -22.39
C GLU A 93 0.58 -5.24 -23.67
N GLY A 94 1.49 -4.26 -23.64
CA GLY A 94 1.73 -3.33 -24.72
C GLY A 94 0.77 -2.13 -24.78
N LEU A 95 -0.33 -2.18 -24.00
CA LEU A 95 -1.28 -1.08 -23.86
C LEU A 95 -1.24 -0.47 -22.44
N ASP A 96 -1.45 -1.30 -21.43
CA ASP A 96 -1.54 -0.88 -20.02
C ASP A 96 -0.20 -0.98 -19.30
N PHE A 97 0.67 -1.86 -19.75
CA PHE A 97 2.05 -2.01 -19.25
C PHE A 97 2.98 -2.51 -20.33
N GLY A 98 4.25 -2.14 -20.22
CA GLY A 98 5.32 -2.74 -21.02
C GLY A 98 5.87 -4.00 -20.35
N GLU A 99 7.07 -4.43 -20.78
CA GLU A 99 7.77 -5.54 -20.13
C GLU A 99 8.07 -5.17 -18.66
N THR A 100 7.50 -5.92 -17.72
CA THR A 100 7.73 -5.72 -16.30
C THR A 100 8.59 -6.84 -15.75
N PHE A 101 9.72 -6.47 -15.15
CA PHE A 101 10.56 -7.37 -14.39
C PHE A 101 10.28 -7.20 -12.90
N ALA A 102 9.69 -8.22 -12.26
CA ALA A 102 9.54 -8.24 -10.83
C ALA A 102 10.87 -8.69 -10.18
N PRO A 103 11.60 -7.80 -9.50
CA PRO A 103 12.82 -8.19 -8.79
C PRO A 103 12.45 -9.09 -7.60
N VAL A 104 12.81 -10.37 -7.69
CA VAL A 104 12.64 -11.31 -6.59
C VAL A 104 14.01 -11.56 -5.96
N ALA A 105 14.19 -11.12 -4.72
CA ALA A 105 15.37 -11.44 -3.94
C ALA A 105 15.30 -12.89 -3.47
N ARG A 106 16.08 -13.77 -4.10
CA ARG A 106 16.18 -15.17 -3.70
C ARG A 106 16.90 -15.28 -2.36
N LEU A 107 16.42 -16.17 -1.49
CA LEU A 107 16.96 -16.33 -0.13
C LEU A 107 18.46 -16.69 -0.15
N GLU A 108 18.89 -17.50 -1.10
CA GLU A 108 20.29 -17.89 -1.31
C GLU A 108 21.17 -16.67 -1.60
N SER A 109 20.71 -15.78 -2.48
CA SER A 109 21.43 -14.55 -2.81
C SER A 109 21.55 -13.61 -1.60
N ILE A 110 20.50 -13.50 -0.80
CA ILE A 110 20.53 -12.71 0.44
C ILE A 110 21.52 -13.30 1.43
N ARG A 111 21.54 -14.64 1.60
CA ARG A 111 22.47 -15.32 2.51
C ARG A 111 23.93 -15.14 2.09
N ILE A 112 24.22 -15.25 0.79
CA ILE A 112 25.57 -15.00 0.25
C ILE A 112 25.99 -13.55 0.51
N LEU A 113 25.11 -12.59 0.24
CA LEU A 113 25.38 -11.17 0.50
C LEU A 113 25.64 -10.88 1.97
N LEU A 114 24.86 -11.46 2.87
CA LEU A 114 25.06 -11.31 4.33
C LEU A 114 26.39 -11.94 4.77
N ALA A 115 26.72 -13.13 4.29
CA ALA A 115 27.99 -13.79 4.60
C ALA A 115 29.18 -12.96 4.10
N PHE A 116 29.11 -12.45 2.86
CA PHE A 116 30.14 -11.59 2.30
C PHE A 116 30.29 -10.31 3.11
N ALA A 117 29.19 -9.63 3.43
CA ALA A 117 29.21 -8.41 4.23
C ALA A 117 29.82 -8.63 5.63
N SER A 118 29.48 -9.76 6.26
CA SER A 118 30.06 -10.13 7.56
C SER A 118 31.57 -10.41 7.49
N CYS A 119 32.03 -11.03 6.39
CA CYS A 119 33.44 -11.34 6.21
C CYS A 119 34.33 -10.10 6.00
N PHE A 120 33.76 -9.07 5.36
CA PHE A 120 34.47 -7.83 5.02
C PHE A 120 34.07 -6.63 5.88
N ASP A 121 33.29 -6.85 6.93
CA ASP A 121 32.77 -5.79 7.84
C ASP A 121 32.02 -4.67 7.09
N ILE A 122 31.23 -5.06 6.07
CA ILE A 122 30.43 -4.15 5.26
C ILE A 122 29.07 -3.94 5.93
N LYS A 123 28.69 -2.70 6.16
CA LYS A 123 27.38 -2.34 6.70
C LYS A 123 26.31 -2.43 5.60
N LEU A 124 25.29 -3.25 5.82
CA LEU A 124 24.13 -3.38 4.94
C LEU A 124 22.95 -2.58 5.50
N PHE A 125 22.16 -1.99 4.58
CA PHE A 125 20.93 -1.28 4.92
C PHE A 125 19.77 -1.94 4.19
N GLN A 126 18.72 -2.28 4.93
CA GLN A 126 17.47 -2.74 4.34
C GLN A 126 16.55 -1.53 4.13
N MET A 127 16.07 -1.36 2.91
CA MET A 127 15.12 -0.30 2.56
C MET A 127 13.90 -0.92 1.89
N ASP A 128 12.72 -0.39 2.23
CA ASP A 128 11.46 -0.72 1.55
C ASP A 128 11.21 0.31 0.44
N VAL A 129 10.87 -0.17 -0.75
CA VAL A 129 10.55 0.69 -1.90
C VAL A 129 9.05 0.81 -2.02
N LYS A 130 8.55 2.04 -1.88
CA LYS A 130 7.13 2.33 -2.07
C LYS A 130 6.80 2.45 -3.56
N SER A 131 5.67 1.85 -3.96
CA SER A 131 5.09 2.04 -5.30
C SER A 131 5.99 1.68 -6.48
N VAL A 132 6.72 0.55 -6.38
CA VAL A 132 7.71 0.07 -7.39
C VAL A 132 7.09 -0.09 -8.78
N PHE A 133 5.80 -0.45 -8.85
CA PHE A 133 5.10 -0.76 -10.10
C PHE A 133 4.13 0.34 -10.56
N SER A 134 4.21 1.53 -9.98
CA SER A 134 3.28 2.63 -10.26
C SER A 134 3.85 3.71 -11.17
N LYS A 135 4.83 3.37 -11.99
CA LYS A 135 5.38 4.31 -12.99
C LYS A 135 5.13 3.80 -14.38
#